data_57155ef9284531294a3c73ecae7b57a3
#
_entry.id   57155ef9284531294a3c73ecae7b57a3
#
_cell.length_a   1.000
_cell.length_b   1.000
_cell.length_c   1.000
_cell.angle_alpha   90.00
_cell.angle_beta   90.00
_cell.angle_gamma   90.00
#
_symmetry.space_group_name_H-M   'P 1'
#
loop_
_entity.id
_entity.type
_entity.pdbx_description
1 polymer ?
#
loop_
_entity_poly.entity_id
_entity_poly.type
_entity_poly.pdbx_seq_one_letter_code
_entity_poly.pdbx_strand_id
1 'polypeptide(L)'
;MGSKAMFVILSCLFGSALFLAQGVKEVTVTEIPGVVAAGAKWKIAWQGTNNADGLVGTAEGGLLFAQEQPSTIGKLDKDDHYSVFLKDTHGAGSVTIDSRGRIIAAQRSCTDPGRSANLPPCTEGPMVSVLAPERKVLADKFQGKPLERLNDLVVGKNGALCFSAGTAYCIKSDGEVVGLGNDIRSNGIMLSPDDKTLYVTNNIVILAFDVKPDGTASNRREFAKLQGGNGDGMTIDAAGRLYVSTGAVGIQVFSPEGKYLGTIPLPRDVASVAFSGPDKKTLYAQGRGALGPDGKEFRTPEGVRNNAKTIYKIPMLAQGFKGRAK
;
A
#
# COMPACT_ATOMS: atom_id res chain seq x y z
N MET A 1 -5.59 -1.55 83.57
CA MET A 1 -6.42 -1.90 82.42
C MET A 1 -5.85 -1.13 81.19
N GLY A 2 -5.01 -1.78 80.42
CA GLY A 2 -4.31 -1.16 79.32
C GLY A 2 -4.93 -1.61 77.96
N SER A 3 -5.38 -0.65 77.24
CA SER A 3 -5.91 -0.87 75.87
C SER A 3 -4.74 -0.89 74.89
N LYS A 4 -4.53 -1.98 74.15
CA LYS A 4 -3.55 -2.12 73.07
C LYS A 4 -4.24 -1.67 71.74
N ALA A 5 -3.81 -0.55 71.21
CA ALA A 5 -4.21 -0.13 69.87
C ALA A 5 -3.41 -0.94 68.82
N MET A 6 -4.12 -1.64 67.96
CA MET A 6 -3.57 -2.45 66.84
C MET A 6 -3.52 -1.55 65.60
N PHE A 7 -2.32 -1.17 65.18
CA PHE A 7 -2.10 -0.48 63.88
C PHE A 7 -2.17 -1.49 62.76
N VAL A 8 -3.17 -1.34 61.92
CA VAL A 8 -3.26 -2.08 60.63
C VAL A 8 -2.54 -1.22 59.57
N ILE A 9 -1.39 -1.71 59.10
CA ILE A 9 -0.69 -1.13 57.98
C ILE A 9 -1.34 -1.65 56.70
N LEU A 10 -2.08 -0.75 56.05
CA LEU A 10 -2.66 -1.01 54.70
C LEU A 10 -1.59 -0.77 53.66
N SER A 11 -0.96 -1.83 53.14
CA SER A 11 -0.01 -1.77 52.03
C SER A 11 -0.78 -1.52 50.73
N CYS A 12 -0.78 -0.30 50.27
CA CYS A 12 -1.22 0.03 48.91
C CYS A 12 -0.20 -0.52 47.90
N LEU A 13 -0.50 -1.64 47.30
CA LEU A 13 0.17 -2.12 46.09
C LEU A 13 -0.23 -1.19 44.94
N PHE A 14 0.65 -0.26 44.61
CA PHE A 14 0.57 0.48 43.34
C PHE A 14 0.94 -0.50 42.19
N GLY A 15 -0.06 -1.11 41.62
CA GLY A 15 0.07 -1.81 40.35
C GLY A 15 0.44 -0.80 39.28
N SER A 16 1.71 -0.78 38.86
CA SER A 16 2.14 -0.07 37.69
C SER A 16 1.45 -0.68 36.46
N ALA A 17 0.33 -0.12 36.06
CA ALA A 17 -0.27 -0.41 34.76
C ALA A 17 0.72 0.05 33.69
N LEU A 18 1.44 -0.88 33.08
CA LEU A 18 2.14 -0.63 31.83
C LEU A 18 1.08 -0.22 30.80
N PHE A 19 0.98 1.07 30.57
CA PHE A 19 0.32 1.59 29.35
C PHE A 19 1.16 1.14 28.17
N LEU A 20 0.85 -0.04 27.60
CA LEU A 20 1.31 -0.43 26.29
C LEU A 20 0.87 0.68 25.31
N ALA A 21 1.83 1.34 24.68
CA ALA A 21 1.57 2.30 23.62
C ALA A 21 0.73 1.60 22.55
N GLN A 22 -0.56 1.97 22.45
CA GLN A 22 -1.46 1.45 21.43
C GLN A 22 -0.91 1.86 20.06
N GLY A 23 -0.28 0.95 19.33
CA GLY A 23 0.21 1.25 17.98
C GLY A 23 1.15 0.21 17.38
N VAL A 24 2.08 -0.30 18.16
CA VAL A 24 3.06 -1.30 17.66
C VAL A 24 2.76 -2.64 18.35
N LYS A 25 2.44 -3.65 17.54
CA LYS A 25 2.20 -5.02 18.03
C LYS A 25 3.49 -5.83 17.91
N GLU A 26 3.81 -6.62 18.90
CA GLU A 26 4.79 -7.68 18.72
C GLU A 26 4.17 -8.78 17.84
N VAL A 27 4.87 -9.19 16.80
CA VAL A 27 4.36 -10.19 15.85
C VAL A 27 5.39 -11.30 15.64
N THR A 28 4.89 -12.52 15.53
CA THR A 28 5.68 -13.69 15.16
C THR A 28 5.25 -14.14 13.77
N VAL A 29 6.20 -14.19 12.84
CA VAL A 29 5.96 -14.68 11.48
C VAL A 29 6.03 -16.20 11.50
N THR A 30 4.90 -16.83 11.15
CA THR A 30 4.82 -18.27 10.92
C THR A 30 5.31 -18.58 9.52
N GLU A 31 5.95 -19.74 9.34
CA GLU A 31 6.36 -20.19 8.02
C GLU A 31 5.18 -20.29 7.06
N ILE A 32 5.37 -19.74 5.87
CA ILE A 32 4.55 -20.05 4.69
C ILE A 32 5.51 -20.68 3.68
N PRO A 33 5.40 -21.99 3.39
CA PRO A 33 6.39 -22.72 2.58
C PRO A 33 6.67 -22.07 1.23
N GLY A 34 7.95 -21.83 0.94
CA GLY A 34 8.41 -21.15 -0.28
C GLY A 34 8.05 -19.66 -0.38
N VAL A 35 7.50 -19.05 0.68
CA VAL A 35 7.11 -17.64 0.75
C VAL A 35 7.95 -16.90 1.77
N VAL A 36 7.88 -17.28 3.04
CA VAL A 36 8.60 -16.64 4.15
C VAL A 36 8.99 -17.67 5.19
N ALA A 37 10.19 -17.55 5.76
CA ALA A 37 10.68 -18.47 6.79
C ALA A 37 10.03 -18.20 8.14
N ALA A 38 9.92 -19.25 8.97
CA ALA A 38 9.50 -19.12 10.36
C ALA A 38 10.43 -18.15 11.10
N GLY A 39 9.85 -17.29 11.94
CA GLY A 39 10.59 -16.36 12.76
C GLY A 39 11.30 -15.23 12.01
N ALA A 40 11.07 -15.07 10.70
CA ALA A 40 11.57 -13.93 9.95
C ALA A 40 11.15 -12.62 10.64
N LYS A 41 12.05 -11.64 10.71
CA LYS A 41 11.84 -10.40 11.48
C LYS A 41 11.65 -9.20 10.58
N TRP A 42 10.65 -8.40 10.88
CA TRP A 42 10.48 -7.08 10.31
C TRP A 42 11.55 -6.12 10.82
N LYS A 43 12.07 -5.30 9.93
CA LYS A 43 12.95 -4.16 10.23
C LYS A 43 12.27 -2.89 9.73
N ILE A 44 12.45 -1.79 10.44
CA ILE A 44 12.03 -0.46 9.95
C ILE A 44 13.03 -0.02 8.89
N ALA A 45 12.54 0.28 7.69
CA ALA A 45 13.31 0.90 6.62
C ALA A 45 13.15 2.44 6.64
N TRP A 46 11.95 2.92 7.01
CA TRP A 46 11.66 4.34 7.10
C TRP A 46 10.43 4.59 7.96
N GLN A 47 10.37 5.77 8.56
CA GLN A 47 9.15 6.29 9.19
C GLN A 47 9.06 7.80 9.07
N GLY A 48 7.83 8.33 9.05
CA GLY A 48 7.61 9.76 8.98
C GLY A 48 6.18 10.16 9.29
N THR A 49 5.96 11.46 9.46
CA THR A 49 4.67 12.05 9.86
C THR A 49 3.72 12.28 8.69
N ASN A 50 4.22 12.16 7.46
CA ASN A 50 3.41 12.25 6.24
C ASN A 50 3.03 10.87 5.71
N ASN A 51 2.10 10.84 4.76
CA ASN A 51 1.72 9.62 4.07
C ASN A 51 2.92 8.96 3.36
N ALA A 52 2.88 7.65 3.26
CA ALA A 52 3.74 6.84 2.41
C ALA A 52 2.87 5.71 1.87
N ASP A 53 2.51 5.73 0.60
CA ASP A 53 1.55 4.82 -0.01
C ASP A 53 2.00 4.42 -1.42
N GLY A 54 1.32 3.46 -2.02
CA GLY A 54 1.59 3.03 -3.37
C GLY A 54 3.05 2.68 -3.62
N LEU A 55 3.58 1.77 -2.80
CA LEU A 55 4.99 1.35 -2.85
C LEU A 55 5.34 0.68 -4.18
N VAL A 56 6.52 0.98 -4.71
CA VAL A 56 7.07 0.31 -5.89
C VAL A 56 8.58 0.10 -5.77
N GLY A 57 9.05 -1.12 -6.06
CA GLY A 57 10.47 -1.43 -6.07
C GLY A 57 11.18 -0.83 -7.29
N THR A 58 12.42 -0.37 -7.10
CA THR A 58 13.27 0.13 -8.20
C THR A 58 14.22 -0.96 -8.73
N ALA A 59 14.75 -0.77 -9.92
CA ALA A 59 15.70 -1.71 -10.53
C ALA A 59 16.99 -1.85 -9.72
N GLU A 60 17.38 -0.78 -9.01
CA GLU A 60 18.58 -0.73 -8.17
C GLU A 60 18.37 -1.39 -6.79
N GLY A 61 17.17 -1.92 -6.53
CA GLY A 61 16.83 -2.57 -5.27
C GLY A 61 16.35 -1.60 -4.17
N GLY A 62 16.08 -0.35 -4.52
CA GLY A 62 15.45 0.65 -3.67
C GLY A 62 13.92 0.62 -3.75
N LEU A 63 13.27 1.65 -3.21
CA LEU A 63 11.83 1.79 -3.16
C LEU A 63 11.41 3.22 -3.52
N LEU A 64 10.36 3.39 -4.32
CA LEU A 64 9.63 4.64 -4.43
C LEU A 64 8.28 4.51 -3.71
N PHE A 65 7.79 5.62 -3.17
CA PHE A 65 6.48 5.71 -2.52
C PHE A 65 5.89 7.10 -2.61
N ALA A 66 4.58 7.16 -2.74
CA ALA A 66 3.85 8.41 -2.84
C ALA A 66 3.64 9.04 -1.46
N GLN A 67 3.86 10.35 -1.37
CA GLN A 67 3.61 11.18 -0.18
C GLN A 67 2.59 12.26 -0.54
N GLU A 68 1.32 12.00 -0.28
CA GLU A 68 0.20 12.82 -0.74
C GLU A 68 0.26 14.25 -0.19
N GLN A 69 0.46 14.42 1.14
CA GLN A 69 0.39 15.72 1.80
C GLN A 69 1.50 16.68 1.36
N PRO A 70 2.80 16.27 1.35
CA PRO A 70 3.86 17.14 0.83
C PRO A 70 3.92 17.17 -0.70
N SER A 71 3.04 16.43 -1.40
CA SER A 71 3.01 16.36 -2.87
C SER A 71 4.35 15.94 -3.46
N THR A 72 4.92 14.83 -2.95
CA THR A 72 6.22 14.30 -3.37
C THR A 72 6.17 12.80 -3.63
N ILE A 73 7.16 12.29 -4.37
CA ILE A 73 7.55 10.88 -4.36
C ILE A 73 8.81 10.77 -3.53
N GLY A 74 8.76 9.99 -2.45
CA GLY A 74 9.92 9.61 -1.66
C GLY A 74 10.66 8.44 -2.29
N LYS A 75 11.97 8.39 -2.06
CA LYS A 75 12.84 7.29 -2.46
C LYS A 75 13.62 6.78 -1.25
N LEU A 76 13.67 5.47 -1.09
CA LEU A 76 14.72 4.80 -0.33
C LEU A 76 15.70 4.21 -1.32
N ASP A 77 16.99 4.40 -1.11
CA ASP A 77 18.00 3.66 -1.86
C ASP A 77 18.10 2.21 -1.35
N LYS A 78 19.02 1.41 -1.90
CA LYS A 78 19.23 0.01 -1.49
C LYS A 78 19.65 -0.15 -0.01
N ASP A 79 20.17 0.92 0.60
CA ASP A 79 20.65 0.97 1.99
C ASP A 79 19.66 1.70 2.93
N ASP A 80 18.42 1.97 2.44
CA ASP A 80 17.31 2.63 3.12
C ASP A 80 17.55 4.15 3.39
N HIS A 81 18.48 4.82 2.71
CA HIS A 81 18.62 6.25 2.82
C HIS A 81 17.49 6.95 2.08
N TYR A 82 16.75 7.79 2.82
CA TYR A 82 15.63 8.55 2.28
C TYR A 82 16.08 9.79 1.52
N SER A 83 15.41 10.05 0.41
CA SER A 83 15.48 11.31 -0.33
C SER A 83 14.13 11.63 -0.99
N VAL A 84 13.89 12.90 -1.31
CA VAL A 84 12.77 13.29 -2.17
C VAL A 84 13.18 13.07 -3.62
N PHE A 85 12.47 12.19 -4.32
CA PHE A 85 12.76 11.83 -5.71
C PHE A 85 12.08 12.79 -6.71
N LEU A 86 10.80 13.08 -6.51
CA LEU A 86 10.03 14.05 -7.29
C LEU A 86 9.22 14.97 -6.38
N LYS A 87 9.05 16.22 -6.80
CA LYS A 87 8.19 17.23 -6.16
C LYS A 87 7.00 17.58 -7.06
N ASP A 88 6.05 18.32 -6.51
CA ASP A 88 4.88 18.84 -7.22
C ASP A 88 4.09 17.74 -7.94
N THR A 89 3.81 16.64 -7.22
CA THR A 89 3.16 15.45 -7.75
C THR A 89 1.63 15.51 -7.69
N HIS A 90 1.04 16.68 -7.42
CA HIS A 90 -0.40 16.93 -7.30
C HIS A 90 -1.09 15.92 -6.35
N GLY A 91 -0.48 15.69 -5.19
CA GLY A 91 -1.01 14.79 -4.19
C GLY A 91 -1.05 13.33 -4.65
N ALA A 92 0.03 12.84 -5.27
CA ALA A 92 0.11 11.43 -5.65
C ALA A 92 -0.13 10.50 -4.46
N GLY A 93 -1.02 9.53 -4.63
CA GLY A 93 -1.35 8.52 -3.64
C GLY A 93 -0.79 7.14 -3.95
N SER A 94 -0.42 6.90 -5.22
CA SER A 94 0.29 5.70 -5.66
C SER A 94 1.19 6.03 -6.83
N VAL A 95 2.25 5.23 -7.02
CA VAL A 95 3.25 5.39 -8.06
C VAL A 95 3.61 4.04 -8.67
N THR A 96 3.95 4.01 -9.96
CA THR A 96 4.52 2.85 -10.64
C THR A 96 5.58 3.29 -11.64
N ILE A 97 6.38 2.34 -12.10
CA ILE A 97 7.41 2.53 -13.12
C ILE A 97 7.07 1.60 -14.29
N ASP A 98 6.93 2.14 -15.48
CA ASP A 98 6.66 1.32 -16.66
C ASP A 98 7.94 0.72 -17.28
N SER A 99 7.78 -0.11 -18.32
CA SER A 99 8.90 -0.76 -19.02
C SER A 99 9.85 0.22 -19.73
N ARG A 100 9.47 1.48 -19.88
CA ARG A 100 10.30 2.56 -20.46
C ARG A 100 10.96 3.41 -19.38
N GLY A 101 10.79 3.07 -18.09
CA GLY A 101 11.29 3.84 -16.98
C GLY A 101 10.49 5.11 -16.66
N ARG A 102 9.29 5.30 -17.25
CA ARG A 102 8.45 6.45 -16.94
C ARG A 102 7.82 6.27 -15.56
N ILE A 103 7.79 7.36 -14.79
CA ILE A 103 7.12 7.41 -13.50
C ILE A 103 5.67 7.80 -13.74
N ILE A 104 4.75 6.92 -13.38
CA ILE A 104 3.30 7.13 -13.53
C ILE A 104 2.66 7.12 -12.15
N ALA A 105 1.76 8.05 -11.89
CA ALA A 105 1.12 8.18 -10.59
C ALA A 105 -0.40 8.30 -10.67
N ALA A 106 -1.05 7.82 -9.63
CA ALA A 106 -2.43 8.12 -9.29
C ALA A 106 -2.44 9.40 -8.43
N GLN A 107 -2.75 10.52 -9.05
CA GLN A 107 -2.77 11.84 -8.43
C GLN A 107 -4.15 12.08 -7.81
N ARG A 108 -4.16 12.31 -6.50
CA ARG A 108 -5.39 12.51 -5.72
C ARG A 108 -5.80 13.98 -5.64
N SER A 109 -4.89 14.88 -6.03
CA SER A 109 -5.09 16.32 -6.03
C SER A 109 -5.70 16.79 -4.69
N CYS A 110 -6.89 17.36 -4.74
CA CYS A 110 -7.58 17.95 -3.60
C CYS A 110 -8.50 17.00 -2.84
N THR A 111 -8.46 15.74 -3.11
CA THR A 111 -9.32 14.76 -2.42
C THR A 111 -8.72 14.21 -1.12
N ASP A 112 -7.58 14.75 -0.65
CA ASP A 112 -7.02 14.39 0.64
C ASP A 112 -7.98 14.79 1.78
N PRO A 113 -8.56 13.84 2.52
CA PRO A 113 -9.45 14.14 3.63
C PRO A 113 -8.74 14.81 4.83
N GLY A 114 -7.40 14.75 4.87
CA GLY A 114 -6.58 15.46 5.86
C GLY A 114 -6.09 16.83 5.40
N ARG A 115 -6.53 17.30 4.22
CA ARG A 115 -6.12 18.58 3.68
C ARG A 115 -6.61 19.72 4.55
N SER A 116 -5.71 20.63 4.92
CA SER A 116 -6.07 21.83 5.67
C SER A 116 -6.99 22.75 4.87
N ALA A 117 -8.02 23.27 5.51
CA ALA A 117 -8.92 24.27 4.92
C ALA A 117 -8.22 25.58 4.52
N ASN A 118 -7.02 25.84 5.07
CA ASN A 118 -6.24 27.04 4.77
C ASN A 118 -5.38 26.93 3.49
N LEU A 119 -5.38 25.77 2.82
CA LEU A 119 -4.69 25.62 1.54
C LEU A 119 -5.53 26.26 0.41
N PRO A 120 -4.88 26.80 -0.63
CA PRO A 120 -5.59 27.35 -1.78
C PRO A 120 -6.59 26.34 -2.37
N PRO A 121 -7.69 26.79 -2.97
CA PRO A 121 -8.60 25.92 -3.70
C PRO A 121 -7.85 25.10 -4.77
N CYS A 122 -8.25 23.86 -4.96
CA CYS A 122 -7.71 23.05 -6.02
C CYS A 122 -8.33 23.43 -7.36
N THR A 123 -7.49 23.58 -8.35
CA THR A 123 -7.89 23.88 -9.73
C THR A 123 -7.97 22.61 -10.59
N GLU A 124 -7.39 21.51 -10.13
CA GLU A 124 -7.31 20.25 -10.87
C GLU A 124 -7.97 19.11 -10.09
N GLY A 125 -8.66 18.23 -10.82
CA GLY A 125 -9.25 17.02 -10.28
C GLY A 125 -8.25 15.86 -10.16
N PRO A 126 -8.68 14.71 -9.62
CA PRO A 126 -7.90 13.48 -9.63
C PRO A 126 -7.57 13.02 -11.04
N MET A 127 -6.34 12.53 -11.27
CA MET A 127 -5.90 12.09 -12.59
C MET A 127 -4.81 11.02 -12.50
N VAL A 128 -4.70 10.22 -13.56
CA VAL A 128 -3.55 9.36 -13.81
C VAL A 128 -2.61 10.07 -14.76
N SER A 129 -1.35 10.24 -14.40
CA SER A 129 -0.38 10.98 -15.22
C SER A 129 0.99 10.33 -15.22
N VAL A 130 1.71 10.48 -16.32
CA VAL A 130 3.18 10.40 -16.35
C VAL A 130 3.70 11.63 -15.61
N LEU A 131 4.60 11.44 -14.64
CA LEU A 131 5.26 12.52 -13.91
C LEU A 131 6.67 12.82 -14.44
N ALA A 132 7.36 11.79 -14.94
CA ALA A 132 8.71 11.90 -15.49
C ALA A 132 8.92 10.90 -16.64
N PRO A 133 9.81 11.21 -17.63
CA PRO A 133 10.62 12.42 -17.73
C PRO A 133 9.81 13.66 -18.08
N GLU A 134 8.70 13.53 -18.78
CA GLU A 134 7.83 14.61 -19.22
C GLU A 134 6.40 14.37 -18.71
N ARG A 135 5.77 15.40 -18.14
CA ARG A 135 4.42 15.32 -17.61
C ARG A 135 3.39 15.16 -18.73
N LYS A 136 2.51 14.16 -18.55
CA LYS A 136 1.42 13.90 -19.47
C LYS A 136 0.24 13.30 -18.74
N VAL A 137 -0.94 13.93 -18.81
CA VAL A 137 -2.19 13.34 -18.32
C VAL A 137 -2.55 12.15 -19.22
N LEU A 138 -2.87 11.01 -18.61
CA LEU A 138 -3.31 9.79 -19.28
C LEU A 138 -4.82 9.60 -19.14
N ALA A 139 -5.39 9.94 -17.97
CA ALA A 139 -6.82 9.91 -17.71
C ALA A 139 -7.18 10.87 -16.57
N ASP A 140 -8.20 11.70 -16.77
CA ASP A 140 -8.79 12.59 -15.76
C ASP A 140 -10.32 12.45 -15.69
N LYS A 141 -10.93 11.74 -16.66
CA LYS A 141 -12.38 11.59 -16.82
C LYS A 141 -12.73 10.18 -17.26
N PHE A 142 -13.95 9.78 -16.92
CA PHE A 142 -14.63 8.62 -17.49
C PHE A 142 -16.05 9.01 -17.91
N GLN A 143 -16.41 8.77 -19.18
CA GLN A 143 -17.72 9.14 -19.75
C GLN A 143 -18.09 10.63 -19.51
N GLY A 144 -17.10 11.53 -19.66
CA GLY A 144 -17.27 12.97 -19.49
C GLY A 144 -17.31 13.46 -18.03
N LYS A 145 -17.31 12.59 -17.04
CA LYS A 145 -17.29 12.95 -15.62
C LYS A 145 -15.86 12.85 -15.06
N PRO A 146 -15.45 13.77 -14.16
CA PRO A 146 -14.18 13.67 -13.49
C PRO A 146 -14.04 12.32 -12.75
N LEU A 147 -12.82 11.81 -12.67
CA LEU A 147 -12.51 10.62 -11.88
C LEU A 147 -12.73 10.90 -10.39
N GLU A 148 -13.16 9.88 -9.65
CA GLU A 148 -13.16 9.90 -8.19
C GLU A 148 -11.72 9.84 -7.64
N ARG A 149 -11.59 9.91 -6.29
CA ARG A 149 -10.28 9.76 -5.63
C ARG A 149 -9.61 8.46 -6.06
N LEU A 150 -8.43 8.58 -6.65
CA LEU A 150 -7.63 7.44 -7.06
C LEU A 150 -6.97 6.75 -5.86
N ASN A 151 -6.83 5.43 -5.92
CA ASN A 151 -6.12 4.65 -4.90
C ASN A 151 -4.84 4.04 -5.46
N ASP A 152 -4.94 3.11 -6.38
CA ASP A 152 -3.82 2.31 -6.84
C ASP A 152 -3.78 2.20 -8.36
N LEU A 153 -2.61 1.82 -8.92
CA LEU A 153 -2.44 1.61 -10.34
C LEU A 153 -1.40 0.52 -10.61
N VAL A 154 -1.54 -0.12 -11.76
CA VAL A 154 -0.57 -1.09 -12.28
C VAL A 154 -0.41 -0.90 -13.78
N VAL A 155 0.82 -1.06 -14.27
CA VAL A 155 1.14 -1.02 -15.70
C VAL A 155 1.71 -2.36 -16.15
N GLY A 156 1.17 -2.92 -17.23
CA GLY A 156 1.67 -4.14 -17.86
C GLY A 156 2.94 -3.90 -18.69
N LYS A 157 3.62 -4.97 -19.06
CA LYS A 157 4.83 -4.93 -19.93
C LYS A 157 4.55 -4.30 -21.30
N ASN A 158 3.35 -4.50 -21.81
CA ASN A 158 2.87 -3.91 -23.08
C ASN A 158 2.43 -2.46 -22.95
N GLY A 159 2.48 -1.86 -21.74
CA GLY A 159 2.05 -0.49 -21.47
C GLY A 159 0.56 -0.33 -21.17
N ALA A 160 -0.25 -1.41 -21.17
CA ALA A 160 -1.61 -1.37 -20.67
C ALA A 160 -1.61 -0.94 -19.20
N LEU A 161 -2.47 0.01 -18.84
CA LEU A 161 -2.52 0.59 -17.51
C LEU A 161 -3.92 0.41 -16.93
N CYS A 162 -4.00 -0.15 -15.72
CA CYS A 162 -5.26 -0.20 -14.97
C CYS A 162 -5.10 0.51 -13.63
N PHE A 163 -6.18 1.12 -13.14
CA PHE A 163 -6.18 1.89 -11.91
C PHE A 163 -7.52 1.78 -11.16
N SER A 164 -7.51 2.13 -9.90
CA SER A 164 -8.69 2.17 -9.05
C SER A 164 -9.04 3.60 -8.64
N ALA A 165 -10.33 3.95 -8.75
CA ALA A 165 -10.91 5.23 -8.35
C ALA A 165 -12.39 5.01 -8.00
N GLY A 166 -12.67 4.67 -6.73
CA GLY A 166 -14.01 4.20 -6.33
C GLY A 166 -14.34 2.82 -6.89
N THR A 167 -14.27 2.65 -8.22
CA THR A 167 -14.27 1.37 -8.92
C THR A 167 -12.93 1.13 -9.63
N ALA A 168 -12.86 0.20 -10.60
CA ALA A 168 -11.66 -0.10 -11.35
C ALA A 168 -11.83 0.25 -12.83
N TYR A 169 -10.73 0.72 -13.43
CA TYR A 169 -10.65 1.16 -14.83
C TYR A 169 -9.39 0.65 -15.47
N CYS A 170 -9.42 0.52 -16.80
CA CYS A 170 -8.21 0.34 -17.61
C CYS A 170 -8.15 1.39 -18.73
N ILE A 171 -6.93 1.80 -19.09
CA ILE A 171 -6.64 2.64 -20.24
C ILE A 171 -6.19 1.70 -21.35
N LYS A 172 -6.92 1.65 -22.45
CA LYS A 172 -6.58 0.89 -23.64
C LYS A 172 -5.37 1.48 -24.37
N SER A 173 -4.81 0.73 -25.28
CA SER A 173 -3.67 1.18 -26.10
C SER A 173 -3.94 2.41 -26.95
N ASP A 174 -5.21 2.68 -27.30
CA ASP A 174 -5.66 3.88 -28.01
C ASP A 174 -5.95 5.08 -27.07
N GLY A 175 -5.81 4.90 -25.76
CA GLY A 175 -6.04 5.92 -24.74
C GLY A 175 -7.48 5.95 -24.20
N GLU A 176 -8.39 5.12 -24.69
CA GLU A 176 -9.75 5.05 -24.17
C GLU A 176 -9.75 4.47 -22.74
N VAL A 177 -10.50 5.13 -21.84
CA VAL A 177 -10.73 4.66 -20.47
C VAL A 177 -11.98 3.77 -20.44
N VAL A 178 -11.82 2.55 -19.94
CA VAL A 178 -12.90 1.56 -19.80
C VAL A 178 -13.11 1.20 -18.34
N GLY A 179 -14.34 1.28 -17.85
CA GLY A 179 -14.72 0.86 -16.50
C GLY A 179 -14.97 -0.64 -16.42
N LEU A 180 -14.63 -1.25 -15.28
CA LEU A 180 -14.75 -2.70 -15.07
C LEU A 180 -16.06 -3.11 -14.36
N GLY A 181 -16.86 -2.16 -13.93
CA GLY A 181 -18.17 -2.36 -13.27
C GLY A 181 -18.44 -1.34 -12.18
N ASN A 182 -19.70 -0.97 -12.01
CA ASN A 182 -20.13 0.06 -11.04
C ASN A 182 -20.34 -0.50 -9.62
N ASP A 183 -20.35 -1.82 -9.49
CA ASP A 183 -20.58 -2.56 -8.24
C ASP A 183 -19.26 -2.97 -7.55
N ILE A 184 -18.13 -2.55 -8.08
CA ILE A 184 -16.79 -2.80 -7.51
C ILE A 184 -16.45 -1.67 -6.53
N ARG A 185 -15.93 -2.04 -5.37
CA ARG A 185 -15.34 -1.12 -4.38
C ARG A 185 -13.85 -1.40 -4.31
N SER A 186 -13.14 -0.86 -5.30
CA SER A 186 -11.73 -1.16 -5.55
C SER A 186 -10.80 -0.29 -4.70
N ASN A 187 -9.72 -0.90 -4.22
CA ASN A 187 -8.55 -0.23 -3.68
C ASN A 187 -7.31 -0.74 -4.41
N GLY A 188 -6.76 -1.91 -4.04
CA GLY A 188 -5.60 -2.50 -4.72
C GLY A 188 -5.93 -3.08 -6.10
N ILE A 189 -4.95 -3.00 -7.00
CA ILE A 189 -5.03 -3.53 -8.36
C ILE A 189 -3.67 -4.11 -8.77
N MET A 190 -3.65 -5.29 -9.41
CA MET A 190 -2.43 -6.00 -9.77
C MET A 190 -2.63 -6.86 -11.03
N LEU A 191 -1.59 -6.98 -11.84
CA LEU A 191 -1.54 -7.91 -12.99
C LEU A 191 -0.77 -9.19 -12.64
N SER A 192 -1.16 -10.32 -13.22
CA SER A 192 -0.38 -11.55 -13.21
C SER A 192 0.99 -11.36 -13.89
N PRO A 193 1.99 -12.25 -13.66
CA PRO A 193 3.31 -12.13 -14.28
C PRO A 193 3.31 -12.16 -15.83
N ASP A 194 2.31 -12.78 -16.43
CA ASP A 194 2.13 -12.85 -17.89
C ASP A 194 1.24 -11.74 -18.46
N ASP A 195 0.74 -10.83 -17.61
CA ASP A 195 -0.20 -9.74 -17.91
C ASP A 195 -1.57 -10.20 -18.45
N LYS A 196 -1.94 -11.47 -18.29
CA LYS A 196 -3.20 -12.00 -18.81
C LYS A 196 -4.35 -11.95 -17.81
N THR A 197 -4.05 -11.77 -16.52
CA THR A 197 -5.06 -11.68 -15.47
C THR A 197 -4.87 -10.38 -14.68
N LEU A 198 -5.94 -9.62 -14.54
CA LEU A 198 -6.01 -8.45 -13.66
C LEU A 198 -6.73 -8.85 -12.38
N TYR A 199 -6.08 -8.64 -11.24
CA TYR A 199 -6.66 -8.79 -9.91
C TYR A 199 -7.09 -7.44 -9.37
N VAL A 200 -8.29 -7.38 -8.79
CA VAL A 200 -8.90 -6.17 -8.24
C VAL A 200 -9.50 -6.49 -6.89
N THR A 201 -9.14 -5.75 -5.86
CA THR A 201 -9.83 -5.88 -4.56
C THR A 201 -11.26 -5.38 -4.67
N ASN A 202 -12.20 -6.08 -4.01
CA ASN A 202 -13.59 -5.65 -3.84
C ASN A 202 -14.03 -5.97 -2.41
N ASN A 203 -13.73 -5.07 -1.48
CA ASN A 203 -13.89 -5.27 -0.04
C ASN A 203 -13.18 -6.56 0.43
N ILE A 204 -13.95 -7.59 0.80
CA ILE A 204 -13.45 -8.89 1.30
C ILE A 204 -13.20 -9.92 0.19
N VAL A 205 -13.35 -9.55 -1.06
CA VAL A 205 -13.18 -10.44 -2.22
C VAL A 205 -12.11 -9.88 -3.14
N ILE A 206 -11.35 -10.75 -3.76
CA ILE A 206 -10.47 -10.43 -4.88
C ILE A 206 -11.17 -10.90 -6.15
N LEU A 207 -11.39 -9.99 -7.08
CA LEU A 207 -11.89 -10.28 -8.41
C LEU A 207 -10.74 -10.51 -9.36
N ALA A 208 -10.94 -11.36 -10.37
CA ALA A 208 -10.04 -11.52 -11.50
C ALA A 208 -10.77 -11.24 -12.81
N PHE A 209 -10.02 -10.67 -13.75
CA PHE A 209 -10.46 -10.40 -15.12
C PHE A 209 -9.42 -10.93 -16.10
N ASP A 210 -9.85 -11.42 -17.26
CA ASP A 210 -8.95 -11.73 -18.35
C ASP A 210 -8.58 -10.43 -19.07
N VAL A 211 -7.29 -10.23 -19.33
CA VAL A 211 -6.75 -9.04 -20.00
C VAL A 211 -6.31 -9.39 -21.41
N LYS A 212 -6.80 -8.64 -22.38
CA LYS A 212 -6.41 -8.73 -23.79
C LYS A 212 -5.18 -7.84 -24.07
N PRO A 213 -4.47 -8.07 -25.19
CA PRO A 213 -3.31 -7.26 -25.56
C PRO A 213 -3.61 -5.77 -25.75
N ASP A 214 -4.84 -5.38 -26.08
CA ASP A 214 -5.28 -3.99 -26.20
C ASP A 214 -5.55 -3.31 -24.85
N GLY A 215 -5.43 -4.05 -23.72
CA GLY A 215 -5.73 -3.57 -22.38
C GLY A 215 -7.18 -3.77 -21.95
N THR A 216 -8.05 -4.32 -22.80
CA THR A 216 -9.43 -4.63 -22.43
C THR A 216 -9.47 -5.74 -21.38
N ALA A 217 -10.17 -5.51 -20.27
CA ALA A 217 -10.43 -6.53 -19.25
C ALA A 217 -11.86 -7.06 -19.35
N SER A 218 -12.05 -8.37 -19.22
CA SER A 218 -13.32 -9.07 -19.40
C SER A 218 -13.40 -10.32 -18.52
N ASN A 219 -14.47 -11.11 -18.63
CA ASN A 219 -14.63 -12.39 -17.93
C ASN A 219 -14.42 -12.28 -16.42
N ARG A 220 -15.09 -11.32 -15.79
CA ARG A 220 -15.07 -11.11 -14.35
C ARG A 220 -15.45 -12.38 -13.59
N ARG A 221 -14.64 -12.73 -12.57
CA ARG A 221 -14.89 -13.85 -11.67
C ARG A 221 -14.34 -13.56 -10.27
N GLU A 222 -14.86 -14.25 -9.27
CA GLU A 222 -14.23 -14.29 -7.96
C GLU A 222 -12.93 -15.10 -8.06
N PHE A 223 -11.81 -14.52 -7.60
CA PHE A 223 -10.53 -15.21 -7.54
C PHE A 223 -10.29 -15.82 -6.17
N ALA A 224 -10.51 -15.02 -5.11
CA ALA A 224 -10.31 -15.46 -3.73
C ALA A 224 -11.14 -14.62 -2.76
N LYS A 225 -11.43 -15.20 -1.59
CA LYS A 225 -12.03 -14.51 -0.46
C LYS A 225 -11.00 -14.30 0.63
N LEU A 226 -10.91 -13.07 1.15
CA LEU A 226 -10.02 -12.73 2.24
C LEU A 226 -10.47 -13.39 3.55
N GLN A 227 -9.50 -13.76 4.38
CA GLN A 227 -9.71 -14.37 5.70
C GLN A 227 -9.92 -13.29 6.79
N GLY A 228 -10.48 -12.15 6.43
CA GLY A 228 -10.74 -10.97 7.27
C GLY A 228 -10.06 -9.73 6.72
N GLY A 229 -10.52 -8.57 7.20
CA GLY A 229 -10.11 -7.26 6.68
C GLY A 229 -10.64 -6.99 5.27
N ASN A 230 -10.46 -5.76 4.81
CA ASN A 230 -10.72 -5.38 3.42
C ASN A 230 -9.40 -5.35 2.66
N GLY A 231 -9.42 -5.74 1.39
CA GLY A 231 -8.24 -5.69 0.52
C GLY A 231 -7.82 -4.25 0.24
N ASP A 232 -6.53 -3.97 0.44
CA ASP A 232 -5.85 -2.71 0.13
C ASP A 232 -4.77 -2.97 -0.92
N GLY A 233 -3.59 -2.36 -0.88
CA GLY A 233 -2.53 -2.55 -1.86
C GLY A 233 -2.08 -4.01 -2.05
N MET A 234 -1.65 -4.34 -3.25
CA MET A 234 -1.24 -5.69 -3.64
C MET A 234 0.13 -5.70 -4.32
N THR A 235 0.81 -6.85 -4.24
CA THR A 235 1.98 -7.17 -5.06
C THR A 235 1.98 -8.65 -5.44
N ILE A 236 2.85 -9.06 -6.37
CA ILE A 236 2.90 -10.43 -6.88
C ILE A 236 4.34 -10.93 -6.96
N ASP A 237 4.54 -12.23 -6.73
CA ASP A 237 5.86 -12.84 -6.88
C ASP A 237 6.04 -13.53 -8.24
N ALA A 238 7.25 -14.03 -8.49
CA ALA A 238 7.61 -14.68 -9.75
C ALA A 238 6.87 -16.00 -9.97
N ALA A 239 6.36 -16.64 -8.90
CA ALA A 239 5.54 -17.83 -8.99
C ALA A 239 4.04 -17.52 -9.20
N GLY A 240 3.68 -16.22 -9.30
CA GLY A 240 2.29 -15.77 -9.47
C GLY A 240 1.47 -15.76 -8.19
N ARG A 241 2.09 -15.90 -7.02
CA ARG A 241 1.39 -15.78 -5.74
C ARG A 241 1.09 -14.31 -5.45
N LEU A 242 -0.17 -14.04 -5.10
CA LEU A 242 -0.67 -12.70 -4.83
C LEU A 242 -0.56 -12.39 -3.32
N TYR A 243 -0.04 -11.21 -3.00
CA TYR A 243 0.10 -10.69 -1.64
C TYR A 243 -0.83 -9.50 -1.49
N VAL A 244 -1.75 -9.56 -0.54
CA VAL A 244 -2.80 -8.55 -0.36
C VAL A 244 -2.71 -7.99 1.05
N SER A 245 -2.53 -6.68 1.19
CA SER A 245 -2.63 -6.01 2.49
C SER A 245 -4.09 -5.92 2.94
N THR A 246 -4.33 -6.25 4.21
CA THR A 246 -5.69 -6.35 4.78
C THR A 246 -5.81 -5.69 6.15
N GLY A 247 -5.14 -4.55 6.32
CA GLY A 247 -5.19 -3.75 7.54
C GLY A 247 -4.62 -4.49 8.76
N ALA A 248 -5.40 -4.59 9.81
CA ALA A 248 -5.01 -5.19 11.10
C ALA A 248 -4.73 -6.70 11.02
N VAL A 249 -5.23 -7.39 10.00
CA VAL A 249 -5.03 -8.84 9.80
C VAL A 249 -3.60 -9.13 9.33
N GLY A 250 -3.04 -8.26 8.46
CA GLY A 250 -1.71 -8.42 7.89
C GLY A 250 -1.73 -8.58 6.38
N ILE A 251 -0.72 -9.25 5.81
CA ILE A 251 -0.59 -9.50 4.39
C ILE A 251 -1.01 -10.93 4.11
N GLN A 252 -2.13 -11.11 3.42
CA GLN A 252 -2.63 -12.43 3.04
C GLN A 252 -2.02 -12.88 1.72
N VAL A 253 -1.59 -14.12 1.65
CA VAL A 253 -0.92 -14.70 0.50
C VAL A 253 -1.80 -15.77 -0.14
N PHE A 254 -1.97 -15.68 -1.46
CA PHE A 254 -2.77 -16.62 -2.25
C PHE A 254 -1.94 -17.27 -3.35
N SER A 255 -2.21 -18.54 -3.66
CA SER A 255 -1.62 -19.22 -4.82
C SER A 255 -2.14 -18.63 -6.15
N PRO A 256 -1.53 -18.95 -7.30
CA PRO A 256 -2.04 -18.54 -8.61
C PRO A 256 -3.48 -19.01 -8.89
N GLU A 257 -3.93 -20.07 -8.21
CA GLU A 257 -5.29 -20.62 -8.32
C GLU A 257 -6.27 -20.00 -7.30
N GLY A 258 -5.83 -19.01 -6.49
CA GLY A 258 -6.66 -18.36 -5.50
C GLY A 258 -6.77 -19.08 -4.14
N LYS A 259 -5.96 -20.13 -3.92
CA LYS A 259 -5.93 -20.82 -2.63
C LYS A 259 -5.20 -19.97 -1.60
N TYR A 260 -5.81 -19.75 -0.43
CA TYR A 260 -5.15 -19.10 0.70
C TYR A 260 -3.98 -19.95 1.22
N LEU A 261 -2.80 -19.34 1.34
CA LEU A 261 -1.56 -19.98 1.79
C LEU A 261 -1.18 -19.60 3.22
N GLY A 262 -1.55 -18.41 3.66
CA GLY A 262 -1.24 -17.92 5.00
C GLY A 262 -1.27 -16.39 5.09
N THR A 263 -1.00 -15.87 6.29
CA THR A 263 -0.91 -14.44 6.56
C THR A 263 0.45 -14.09 7.17
N ILE A 264 1.10 -13.07 6.65
CA ILE A 264 2.31 -12.47 7.23
C ILE A 264 1.85 -11.30 8.12
N PRO A 265 1.91 -11.43 9.45
CA PRO A 265 1.48 -10.36 10.35
C PRO A 265 2.47 -9.19 10.31
N LEU A 266 1.98 -7.97 10.50
CA LEU A 266 2.78 -6.75 10.56
C LEU A 266 2.61 -6.06 11.93
N PRO A 267 3.66 -5.40 12.46
CA PRO A 267 3.55 -4.66 13.73
C PRO A 267 2.51 -3.54 13.75
N ARG A 268 2.07 -3.06 12.59
CA ARG A 268 1.04 -2.03 12.38
C ARG A 268 0.04 -2.47 11.31
N ASP A 269 -1.12 -1.83 11.27
CA ASP A 269 -2.11 -2.07 10.23
C ASP A 269 -1.55 -1.74 8.85
N VAL A 270 -1.49 -2.74 7.98
CA VAL A 270 -0.86 -2.63 6.65
C VAL A 270 -1.83 -2.07 5.60
N ALA A 271 -1.32 -1.23 4.69
CA ALA A 271 -2.11 -0.71 3.57
C ALA A 271 -1.44 -0.94 2.20
N SER A 272 -0.11 -0.91 2.10
CA SER A 272 0.59 -1.06 0.83
C SER A 272 1.78 -1.99 0.96
N VAL A 273 2.08 -2.75 -0.11
CA VAL A 273 3.16 -3.74 -0.17
C VAL A 273 3.85 -3.71 -1.52
N ALA A 274 5.17 -3.98 -1.52
CA ALA A 274 5.95 -4.14 -2.74
C ALA A 274 7.17 -5.03 -2.52
N PHE A 275 7.53 -5.83 -3.51
CA PHE A 275 8.82 -6.50 -3.54
C PHE A 275 9.92 -5.57 -4.04
N SER A 276 11.06 -5.55 -3.36
CA SER A 276 12.29 -4.88 -3.79
C SER A 276 13.54 -5.59 -3.26
N GLY A 277 14.66 -4.86 -3.14
CA GLY A 277 15.97 -5.40 -2.86
C GLY A 277 16.66 -5.87 -4.14
N PRO A 278 17.99 -6.14 -4.10
CA PRO A 278 18.79 -6.48 -5.29
C PRO A 278 18.23 -7.66 -6.09
N ASP A 279 17.67 -8.65 -5.39
CA ASP A 279 17.10 -9.87 -5.97
C ASP A 279 15.56 -9.89 -5.94
N LYS A 280 14.91 -8.79 -5.57
CA LYS A 280 13.47 -8.76 -5.25
C LYS A 280 13.06 -9.84 -4.22
N LYS A 281 13.92 -10.15 -3.28
CA LYS A 281 13.65 -11.06 -2.14
C LYS A 281 13.42 -10.33 -0.82
N THR A 282 13.12 -9.05 -0.89
CA THR A 282 12.70 -8.25 0.26
C THR A 282 11.28 -7.76 0.02
N LEU A 283 10.37 -8.07 0.95
CA LEU A 283 9.02 -7.50 0.94
C LEU A 283 9.03 -6.25 1.80
N TYR A 284 8.65 -5.13 1.21
CA TYR A 284 8.38 -3.88 1.89
C TYR A 284 6.89 -3.77 2.15
N ALA A 285 6.53 -3.27 3.33
CA ALA A 285 5.14 -3.08 3.73
C ALA A 285 4.98 -1.77 4.48
N GLN A 286 3.98 -0.98 4.11
CA GLN A 286 3.63 0.25 4.77
C GLN A 286 2.63 -0.02 5.88
N GLY A 287 2.99 0.32 7.11
CA GLY A 287 2.14 0.28 8.29
C GLY A 287 1.63 1.67 8.69
N ARG A 288 0.40 1.75 9.19
CA ARG A 288 -0.22 3.01 9.64
C ARG A 288 0.35 3.45 10.99
N GLY A 289 0.77 4.73 11.10
CA GLY A 289 1.40 5.32 12.27
C GLY A 289 2.92 5.31 12.22
N ALA A 290 3.54 6.09 13.07
CA ALA A 290 4.99 6.21 13.27
C ALA A 290 5.30 6.63 14.70
N LEU A 291 6.55 6.46 15.13
CA LEU A 291 7.03 7.06 16.37
C LEU A 291 7.48 8.51 16.09
N GLY A 292 7.20 9.39 17.03
CA GLY A 292 7.73 10.75 17.02
C GLY A 292 9.21 10.81 17.47
N PRO A 293 9.82 11.99 17.42
CA PRO A 293 11.20 12.18 17.86
C PRO A 293 11.45 11.83 19.32
N ASP A 294 10.41 11.84 20.16
CA ASP A 294 10.43 11.46 21.58
C ASP A 294 10.30 9.94 21.80
N GLY A 295 10.26 9.14 20.72
CA GLY A 295 10.08 7.70 20.77
C GLY A 295 8.67 7.23 21.09
N LYS A 296 7.70 8.15 21.22
CA LYS A 296 6.29 7.83 21.46
C LYS A 296 5.51 7.78 20.16
N GLU A 297 4.32 7.18 20.21
CA GLU A 297 3.41 7.16 19.06
C GLU A 297 3.05 8.59 18.65
N PHE A 298 3.37 8.92 17.39
CA PHE A 298 3.04 10.22 16.82
C PHE A 298 1.53 10.41 16.76
N ARG A 299 1.05 11.54 17.27
CA ARG A 299 -0.36 11.93 17.29
C ARG A 299 -0.53 13.31 16.69
N THR A 300 -1.57 13.48 15.91
CA THR A 300 -2.03 14.80 15.44
C THR A 300 -3.01 15.40 16.45
N PRO A 301 -3.25 16.72 16.41
CA PRO A 301 -4.33 17.35 17.15
C PRO A 301 -5.69 16.70 16.87
N GLU A 302 -6.62 16.85 17.80
CA GLU A 302 -7.99 16.36 17.62
C GLU A 302 -8.62 16.90 16.32
N GLY A 303 -9.33 16.04 15.59
CA GLY A 303 -9.94 16.38 14.30
C GLY A 303 -8.98 16.40 13.11
N VAL A 304 -7.66 16.26 13.33
CA VAL A 304 -6.66 16.16 12.26
C VAL A 304 -6.30 14.71 12.00
N ARG A 305 -6.48 14.24 10.75
CA ARG A 305 -6.12 12.88 10.36
C ARG A 305 -4.64 12.63 10.57
N ASN A 306 -4.31 11.53 11.25
CA ASN A 306 -2.94 11.07 11.39
C ASN A 306 -2.49 10.33 10.11
N ASN A 307 -1.62 10.98 9.34
CA ASN A 307 -1.07 10.44 8.10
C ASN A 307 0.30 9.78 8.29
N ALA A 308 0.82 9.76 9.52
CA ALA A 308 2.11 9.13 9.83
C ALA A 308 2.16 7.66 9.39
N LYS A 309 3.31 7.24 8.87
CA LYS A 309 3.54 5.89 8.35
C LYS A 309 4.92 5.38 8.72
N THR A 310 4.99 4.04 8.80
CA THR A 310 6.25 3.30 8.93
C THR A 310 6.36 2.32 7.76
N ILE A 311 7.45 2.36 7.02
CA ILE A 311 7.78 1.35 6.01
C ILE A 311 8.66 0.31 6.69
N TYR A 312 8.18 -0.92 6.70
CA TYR A 312 8.90 -2.10 7.19
C TYR A 312 9.45 -2.90 6.02
N LYS A 313 10.50 -3.70 6.28
CA LYS A 313 11.03 -4.68 5.34
C LYS A 313 11.30 -6.02 6.02
N ILE A 314 11.09 -7.12 5.28
CA ILE A 314 11.33 -8.48 5.73
C ILE A 314 11.97 -9.31 4.61
N PRO A 315 12.97 -10.18 4.93
CA PRO A 315 13.51 -11.10 3.94
C PRO A 315 12.50 -12.18 3.58
N MET A 316 12.42 -12.52 2.30
CA MET A 316 11.50 -13.51 1.76
C MET A 316 12.24 -14.69 1.13
N LEU A 317 11.66 -15.88 1.21
CA LEU A 317 12.05 -17.04 0.38
C LEU A 317 11.58 -16.83 -1.06
N ALA A 318 10.39 -16.26 -1.21
CA ALA A 318 9.82 -15.88 -2.50
C ALA A 318 10.60 -14.72 -3.14
N GLN A 319 10.63 -14.72 -4.47
CA GLN A 319 11.17 -13.62 -5.25
C GLN A 319 10.02 -12.85 -5.91
N GLY A 320 9.96 -11.56 -5.74
CA GLY A 320 9.02 -10.69 -6.43
C GLY A 320 9.21 -10.77 -7.96
N PHE A 321 8.14 -10.54 -8.70
CA PHE A 321 8.21 -10.58 -10.15
C PHE A 321 9.14 -9.50 -10.71
N LYS A 322 10.14 -9.88 -11.51
CA LYS A 322 11.15 -8.96 -12.07
C LYS A 322 10.72 -8.25 -13.34
N GLY A 323 9.72 -8.77 -14.04
CA GLY A 323 9.26 -8.22 -15.31
C GLY A 323 8.49 -6.89 -15.21
N ARG A 324 8.25 -6.41 -13.98
CA ARG A 324 7.51 -5.19 -13.68
C ARG A 324 8.00 -4.61 -12.36
N ALA A 325 7.91 -3.28 -12.18
CA ALA A 325 8.37 -2.62 -10.98
C ALA A 325 7.50 -2.96 -9.75
N LYS A 326 6.18 -2.99 -9.92
CA LYS A 326 5.20 -3.29 -8.87
C LYS A 326 4.83 -4.76 -8.82
#